data_64634666baa64cba75f97f4cc7f7b655
#
_entry.id   64634666baa64cba75f97f4cc7f7b655
#
_cell.length_a   1.000
_cell.length_b   1.000
_cell.length_c   1.000
_cell.angle_alpha   90.00
_cell.angle_beta   90.00
_cell.angle_gamma   90.00
#
_symmetry.space_group_name_H-M   'P 1'
#
loop_
_entity.id
_entity.type
_entity.pdbx_description
1 polymer ?
#
loop_
_entity_poly.entity_id
_entity_poly.type
_entity_poly.pdbx_seq_one_letter_code
_entity_poly.pdbx_strand_id
1 'polypeptide(L)'
;GKMVSLLAEMFDRSEASIYAEYENTADYQYSVIGDVTLDTANQYYDRLTRYDAISLSDFRSRFYHDGGIAPHVTGFVLTVPAEELEKYQRLGYTGEEKIGASGLEAWGAEYLAGKHGADLYGKDPQGQVLTKIASVPAQPAQSIYTTINSAYQYRLQQSFSDMIGAIVVM
;
A
#
# COMPACT_ATOMS: atom_id res chain seq x y z
N GLY A 1 27.59 -3.39 -7.55
CA GLY A 1 27.57 -4.19 -8.80
C GLY A 1 26.46 -3.73 -9.75
N LYS A 2 26.45 -4.22 -10.99
CA LYS A 2 25.53 -3.75 -12.06
C LYS A 2 24.02 -3.75 -11.67
N MET A 3 23.59 -4.67 -10.82
CA MET A 3 22.21 -4.71 -10.28
C MET A 3 21.92 -3.50 -9.40
N VAL A 4 22.83 -3.18 -8.49
CA VAL A 4 22.67 -2.04 -7.57
C VAL A 4 22.69 -0.72 -8.32
N SER A 5 23.58 -0.58 -9.32
CA SER A 5 23.59 0.61 -10.19
C SER A 5 22.26 0.78 -10.94
N LEU A 6 21.64 -0.33 -11.39
CA LEU A 6 20.33 -0.30 -12.03
C LEU A 6 19.22 0.16 -11.09
N LEU A 7 19.20 -0.36 -9.86
CA LEU A 7 18.23 0.04 -8.84
C LEU A 7 18.46 1.50 -8.41
N ALA A 8 19.70 1.93 -8.24
CA ALA A 8 20.04 3.30 -7.93
C ALA A 8 19.56 4.28 -9.01
N GLU A 9 19.73 3.93 -10.29
CA GLU A 9 19.20 4.69 -11.43
C GLU A 9 17.67 4.76 -11.39
N MET A 10 17.00 3.63 -11.17
CA MET A 10 15.53 3.53 -11.19
C MET A 10 14.85 4.32 -10.05
N PHE A 11 15.46 4.32 -8.86
CA PHE A 11 14.93 4.99 -7.68
C PHE A 11 15.49 6.41 -7.47
N ASP A 12 16.37 6.90 -8.35
CA ASP A 12 17.11 8.17 -8.18
C ASP A 12 17.80 8.27 -6.80
N ARG A 13 18.46 7.19 -6.41
CA ARG A 13 19.15 7.04 -5.11
C ARG A 13 20.61 6.65 -5.29
N SER A 14 21.44 6.89 -4.26
CA SER A 14 22.82 6.43 -4.28
C SER A 14 22.93 4.91 -4.15
N GLU A 15 23.93 4.30 -4.78
CA GLU A 15 24.23 2.87 -4.62
C GLU A 15 24.44 2.48 -3.15
N ALA A 16 25.07 3.35 -2.36
CA ALA A 16 25.27 3.12 -0.93
C ALA A 16 23.96 3.01 -0.16
N SER A 17 22.94 3.82 -0.52
CA SER A 17 21.61 3.76 0.07
C SER A 17 20.90 2.43 -0.24
N ILE A 18 21.02 1.94 -1.48
CA ILE A 18 20.47 0.64 -1.87
C ILE A 18 21.18 -0.50 -1.14
N TYR A 19 22.52 -0.43 -1.02
CA TYR A 19 23.29 -1.43 -0.28
C TYR A 19 22.87 -1.53 1.18
N ALA A 20 22.67 -0.39 1.85
CA ALA A 20 22.29 -0.36 3.27
C ALA A 20 20.96 -1.04 3.56
N GLU A 21 20.03 -1.09 2.60
CA GLU A 21 18.72 -1.72 2.78
C GLU A 21 18.78 -3.23 2.72
N TYR A 22 19.64 -3.82 1.90
CA TYR A 22 19.69 -5.27 1.79
C TYR A 22 20.87 -5.91 2.53
N GLU A 23 21.90 -5.16 2.94
CA GLU A 23 23.07 -5.70 3.65
C GLU A 23 22.70 -6.43 4.94
N ASN A 24 21.61 -6.02 5.59
CA ASN A 24 21.09 -6.64 6.82
C ASN A 24 20.06 -7.76 6.55
N THR A 25 19.80 -8.09 5.29
CA THR A 25 18.83 -9.11 4.90
C THR A 25 19.53 -10.45 4.78
N ALA A 26 18.93 -11.50 5.35
CA ALA A 26 19.49 -12.87 5.20
C ALA A 26 19.41 -13.33 3.74
N ASP A 27 20.40 -14.12 3.30
CA ASP A 27 20.56 -14.56 1.90
C ASP A 27 19.34 -15.23 1.27
N TYR A 28 18.39 -15.70 2.09
CA TYR A 28 17.16 -16.37 1.65
C TYR A 28 15.89 -15.51 1.78
N GLN A 29 16.03 -14.22 2.12
CA GLN A 29 14.91 -13.31 2.28
C GLN A 29 14.95 -12.20 1.22
N TYR A 30 13.77 -11.76 0.78
CA TYR A 30 13.63 -10.55 -0.01
C TYR A 30 13.50 -9.33 0.90
N SER A 31 14.22 -8.28 0.57
CA SER A 31 14.08 -6.95 1.18
C SER A 31 13.31 -6.05 0.22
N VAL A 32 12.38 -5.26 0.75
CA VAL A 32 11.67 -4.25 -0.03
C VAL A 32 12.61 -3.06 -0.24
N ILE A 33 13.00 -2.82 -1.50
CA ILE A 33 13.87 -1.70 -1.87
C ILE A 33 13.09 -0.41 -2.09
N GLY A 34 11.86 -0.52 -2.56
CA GLY A 34 10.97 0.62 -2.74
C GLY A 34 9.82 0.33 -3.71
N ASP A 35 8.97 1.33 -3.86
CA ASP A 35 7.79 1.31 -4.70
C ASP A 35 8.03 2.14 -5.96
N VAL A 36 7.56 1.67 -7.10
CA VAL A 36 7.63 2.39 -8.37
C VAL A 36 6.27 2.41 -9.06
N THR A 37 6.07 3.38 -9.94
CA THR A 37 4.87 3.41 -10.79
C THR A 37 4.92 2.29 -11.82
N LEU A 38 3.75 1.88 -12.32
CA LEU A 38 3.66 0.86 -13.38
C LEU A 38 4.46 1.28 -14.64
N ASP A 39 4.44 2.56 -14.98
CA ASP A 39 5.20 3.09 -16.14
C ASP A 39 6.71 2.92 -15.93
N THR A 40 7.21 3.27 -14.75
CA THR A 40 8.62 3.06 -14.38
C THR A 40 8.98 1.58 -14.37
N ALA A 41 8.13 0.73 -13.78
CA ALA A 41 8.35 -0.71 -13.79
C ALA A 41 8.45 -1.27 -15.22
N ASN A 42 7.54 -0.86 -16.11
CA ASN A 42 7.55 -1.28 -17.52
C ASN A 42 8.80 -0.79 -18.25
N GLN A 43 9.25 0.44 -18.00
CA GLN A 43 10.46 1.00 -18.62
C GLN A 43 11.72 0.19 -18.27
N TYR A 44 11.81 -0.31 -17.05
CA TYR A 44 12.97 -1.04 -16.55
C TYR A 44 12.82 -2.56 -16.61
N TYR A 45 11.64 -3.09 -16.99
CA TYR A 45 11.28 -4.50 -16.90
C TYR A 45 12.31 -5.44 -17.52
N ASP A 46 12.71 -5.21 -18.78
CA ASP A 46 13.68 -6.06 -19.50
C ASP A 46 15.08 -6.05 -18.87
N ARG A 47 15.42 -4.99 -18.13
CA ARG A 47 16.70 -4.88 -17.43
C ARG A 47 16.64 -5.56 -16.07
N LEU A 48 15.50 -5.48 -15.37
CA LEU A 48 15.26 -6.08 -14.05
C LEU A 48 15.17 -7.60 -14.13
N THR A 49 14.45 -8.13 -15.11
CA THR A 49 14.25 -9.59 -15.29
C THR A 49 15.53 -10.37 -15.63
N ARG A 50 16.64 -9.67 -15.87
CA ARG A 50 17.97 -10.31 -16.03
C ARG A 50 18.59 -10.73 -14.70
N TYR A 51 18.00 -10.33 -13.58
CA TYR A 51 18.51 -10.61 -12.24
C TYR A 51 17.48 -11.44 -11.47
N ASP A 52 17.77 -12.72 -11.27
CA ASP A 52 16.91 -13.65 -10.49
C ASP A 52 16.72 -13.20 -9.03
N ALA A 53 17.61 -12.32 -8.54
CA ALA A 53 17.54 -11.74 -7.21
C ALA A 53 16.51 -10.61 -7.07
N ILE A 54 15.90 -10.16 -8.17
CA ILE A 54 14.88 -9.10 -8.16
C ILE A 54 13.51 -9.71 -8.38
N SER A 55 12.60 -9.45 -7.44
CA SER A 55 11.19 -9.78 -7.57
C SER A 55 10.36 -8.51 -7.69
N LEU A 56 9.48 -8.47 -8.69
CA LEU A 56 8.47 -7.43 -8.85
C LEU A 56 7.12 -8.01 -8.45
N SER A 57 6.41 -7.29 -7.58
CA SER A 57 5.05 -7.66 -7.18
C SER A 57 4.13 -6.45 -7.24
N ASP A 58 2.90 -6.69 -7.69
CA ASP A 58 1.87 -5.65 -7.65
C ASP A 58 1.43 -5.45 -6.21
N PHE A 59 1.23 -4.20 -5.84
CA PHE A 59 0.56 -3.90 -4.59
C PHE A 59 -0.41 -2.72 -4.79
N ARG A 60 -1.41 -2.64 -3.92
CA ARG A 60 -2.36 -1.55 -3.90
C ARG A 60 -1.98 -0.56 -2.81
N SER A 61 -1.82 0.70 -3.21
CA SER A 61 -1.49 1.78 -2.31
C SER A 61 -2.61 2.83 -2.30
N ARG A 62 -2.75 3.56 -1.20
CA ARG A 62 -3.60 4.76 -1.18
C ARG A 62 -2.91 5.87 -1.96
N PHE A 63 -3.69 6.51 -2.80
CA PHE A 63 -3.27 7.71 -3.52
C PHE A 63 -4.10 8.90 -3.02
N TYR A 64 -3.43 9.93 -2.58
CA TYR A 64 -4.05 11.18 -2.15
C TYR A 64 -3.79 12.25 -3.22
N HIS A 65 -4.84 12.68 -3.91
CA HIS A 65 -4.76 13.71 -4.93
C HIS A 65 -4.18 15.01 -4.38
N ASP A 66 -3.38 15.70 -5.18
CA ASP A 66 -2.77 16.99 -4.89
C ASP A 66 -2.02 17.05 -3.54
N GLY A 67 -1.33 15.95 -3.17
CA GLY A 67 -0.58 15.86 -1.92
C GLY A 67 -1.45 15.72 -0.66
N GLY A 68 -2.74 15.45 -0.82
CA GLY A 68 -3.72 15.28 0.26
C GLY A 68 -4.59 16.52 0.45
N ILE A 69 -5.84 16.42 0.00
CA ILE A 69 -6.86 17.46 0.20
C ILE A 69 -7.59 17.19 1.50
N ALA A 70 -7.81 18.26 2.31
CA ALA A 70 -8.50 18.18 3.59
C ALA A 70 -7.99 17.05 4.51
N PRO A 71 -6.69 16.97 4.83
CA PRO A 71 -6.08 15.82 5.50
C PRO A 71 -6.69 15.52 6.86
N HIS A 72 -7.20 16.55 7.57
CA HIS A 72 -7.90 16.38 8.85
C HIS A 72 -9.27 15.69 8.71
N VAL A 73 -9.89 15.76 7.52
CA VAL A 73 -11.17 15.11 7.22
C VAL A 73 -10.95 13.76 6.56
N THR A 74 -10.13 13.71 5.52
CA THR A 74 -9.82 12.45 4.81
C THR A 74 -9.09 11.47 5.71
N GLY A 75 -8.17 11.97 6.52
CA GLY A 75 -7.32 11.13 7.36
C GLY A 75 -6.20 10.47 6.59
N PHE A 76 -5.65 9.43 7.17
CA PHE A 76 -4.57 8.66 6.59
C PHE A 76 -4.67 7.17 6.97
N VAL A 77 -3.90 6.36 6.28
CA VAL A 77 -3.78 4.92 6.54
C VAL A 77 -2.40 4.60 7.12
N LEU A 78 -2.32 3.56 7.93
CA LEU A 78 -1.07 2.99 8.43
C LEU A 78 -1.11 1.47 8.32
N THR A 79 0.04 0.82 8.41
CA THR A 79 0.12 -0.64 8.52
C THR A 79 -0.49 -1.08 9.85
N VAL A 80 -1.12 -2.25 9.87
CA VAL A 80 -1.75 -2.80 11.08
C VAL A 80 -0.73 -2.79 12.25
N PRO A 81 -1.02 -2.09 13.36
CA PRO A 81 -0.15 -2.10 14.53
C PRO A 81 -0.03 -3.50 15.12
N ALA A 82 1.15 -3.82 15.68
CA ALA A 82 1.41 -5.14 16.25
C ALA A 82 0.41 -5.52 17.36
N GLU A 83 -0.05 -4.52 18.11
CA GLU A 83 -1.01 -4.70 19.21
C GLU A 83 -2.41 -5.06 18.73
N GLU A 84 -2.76 -4.70 17.48
CA GLU A 84 -4.06 -4.98 16.89
C GLU A 84 -4.02 -6.15 15.88
N LEU A 85 -2.85 -6.70 15.63
CA LEU A 85 -2.63 -7.71 14.58
C LEU A 85 -3.58 -8.91 14.73
N GLU A 86 -3.74 -9.44 15.94
CA GLU A 86 -4.63 -10.60 16.18
C GLU A 86 -6.08 -10.30 15.83
N LYS A 87 -6.57 -9.10 16.14
CA LYS A 87 -7.93 -8.64 15.79
C LYS A 87 -8.11 -8.59 14.27
N TYR A 88 -7.15 -8.03 13.54
CA TYR A 88 -7.23 -7.91 12.09
C TYR A 88 -7.02 -9.25 11.39
N GLN A 89 -6.19 -10.14 11.92
CA GLN A 89 -6.05 -11.51 11.40
C GLN A 89 -7.37 -12.29 11.45
N ARG A 90 -8.17 -12.11 12.51
CA ARG A 90 -9.52 -12.70 12.58
C ARG A 90 -10.48 -12.16 11.52
N LEU A 91 -10.21 -10.98 10.97
CA LEU A 91 -10.94 -10.37 9.86
C LEU A 91 -10.37 -10.74 8.48
N GLY A 92 -9.32 -11.57 8.42
CA GLY A 92 -8.70 -12.04 7.20
C GLY A 92 -7.53 -11.20 6.70
N TYR A 93 -6.99 -10.29 7.53
CA TYR A 93 -5.80 -9.52 7.19
C TYR A 93 -4.53 -10.33 7.46
N THR A 94 -3.50 -10.15 6.66
CA THR A 94 -2.17 -10.77 6.86
C THR A 94 -1.31 -9.98 7.84
N GLY A 95 -1.58 -8.68 7.98
CA GLY A 95 -0.83 -7.73 8.81
C GLY A 95 0.06 -6.78 8.02
N GLU A 96 0.22 -7.00 6.72
CA GLU A 96 0.96 -6.11 5.82
C GLU A 96 0.08 -5.03 5.18
N GLU A 97 -1.23 -5.22 5.25
CA GLU A 97 -2.19 -4.29 4.70
C GLU A 97 -2.28 -3.01 5.52
N LYS A 98 -2.71 -1.95 4.85
CA LYS A 98 -2.94 -0.66 5.48
C LYS A 98 -4.39 -0.52 5.94
N ILE A 99 -4.57 0.01 7.13
CA ILE A 99 -5.86 0.31 7.75
C ILE A 99 -6.02 1.81 7.97
N GLY A 100 -7.25 2.29 7.98
CA GLY A 100 -7.55 3.69 8.28
C GLY A 100 -7.20 4.05 9.72
N ALA A 101 -6.35 5.07 9.90
CA ALA A 101 -5.89 5.51 11.21
C ALA A 101 -6.65 6.72 11.75
N SER A 102 -7.19 7.57 10.88
CA SER A 102 -7.93 8.77 11.27
C SER A 102 -8.93 9.19 10.19
N GLY A 103 -9.77 10.18 10.51
CA GLY A 103 -10.70 10.81 9.58
C GLY A 103 -11.66 9.82 8.92
N LEU A 104 -11.99 10.08 7.66
CA LEU A 104 -12.86 9.23 6.86
C LEU A 104 -12.25 7.85 6.59
N GLU A 105 -10.91 7.73 6.49
CA GLU A 105 -10.25 6.44 6.34
C GLU A 105 -10.51 5.53 7.53
N ALA A 106 -10.49 6.04 8.76
CA ALA A 106 -10.81 5.26 9.96
C ALA A 106 -12.32 5.04 10.12
N TRP A 107 -13.11 6.10 9.98
CA TRP A 107 -14.57 6.02 10.14
C TRP A 107 -15.21 5.13 9.08
N GLY A 108 -14.75 5.25 7.85
CA GLY A 108 -15.28 4.54 6.70
C GLY A 108 -14.59 3.21 6.40
N ALA A 109 -13.71 2.73 7.27
CA ALA A 109 -12.91 1.53 7.02
C ALA A 109 -13.76 0.31 6.64
N GLU A 110 -14.93 0.13 7.24
CA GLU A 110 -15.84 -0.97 6.93
C GLU A 110 -16.34 -0.94 5.48
N TYR A 111 -16.53 0.24 4.91
CA TYR A 111 -16.96 0.44 3.53
C TYR A 111 -15.77 0.42 2.56
N LEU A 112 -14.68 1.08 2.94
CA LEU A 112 -13.50 1.30 2.10
C LEU A 112 -12.60 0.07 1.95
N ALA A 113 -12.60 -0.84 2.94
CA ALA A 113 -11.78 -2.05 2.88
C ALA A 113 -12.44 -3.18 2.06
N GLY A 114 -13.78 -3.21 1.96
CA GLY A 114 -14.50 -4.37 1.46
C GLY A 114 -14.39 -5.56 2.43
N LYS A 115 -14.65 -6.78 1.94
CA LYS A 115 -14.50 -8.00 2.74
C LYS A 115 -13.65 -9.01 1.99
N HIS A 116 -12.71 -9.62 2.69
CA HIS A 116 -11.90 -10.69 2.13
C HIS A 116 -12.75 -11.90 1.79
N GLY A 117 -12.49 -12.50 0.63
CA GLY A 117 -12.99 -13.83 0.30
C GLY A 117 -12.09 -14.90 0.87
N ALA A 118 -12.59 -16.12 0.97
CA ALA A 118 -11.81 -17.26 1.40
C ALA A 118 -12.23 -18.52 0.66
N ASP A 119 -11.26 -19.34 0.29
CA ASP A 119 -11.45 -20.66 -0.28
C ASP A 119 -10.83 -21.73 0.62
N LEU A 120 -11.61 -22.70 0.97
CA LEU A 120 -11.15 -23.86 1.74
C LEU A 120 -10.93 -25.05 0.81
N TYR A 121 -9.72 -25.57 0.81
CA TYR A 121 -9.33 -26.74 0.01
C TYR A 121 -8.96 -27.92 0.88
N GLY A 122 -9.42 -29.11 0.50
CA GLY A 122 -8.86 -30.38 0.98
C GLY A 122 -7.57 -30.70 0.25
N LYS A 123 -6.54 -31.08 1.00
CA LYS A 123 -5.23 -31.50 0.47
C LYS A 123 -4.91 -32.92 0.90
N ASP A 124 -4.17 -33.67 0.08
CA ASP A 124 -3.59 -34.95 0.45
C ASP A 124 -2.35 -34.77 1.36
N PRO A 125 -1.79 -35.85 1.92
CA PRO A 125 -0.57 -35.80 2.74
C PRO A 125 0.65 -35.23 2.00
N GLN A 126 0.63 -35.20 0.68
CA GLN A 126 1.68 -34.69 -0.20
C GLN A 126 1.47 -33.17 -0.50
N GLY A 127 0.37 -32.59 0.00
CA GLY A 127 0.05 -31.18 -0.18
C GLY A 127 -0.68 -30.84 -1.48
N GLN A 128 -1.07 -31.86 -2.29
CA GLN A 128 -1.84 -31.62 -3.53
C GLN A 128 -3.29 -31.31 -3.21
N VAL A 129 -3.84 -30.36 -3.96
CA VAL A 129 -5.26 -29.95 -3.81
C VAL A 129 -6.15 -31.04 -4.39
N LEU A 130 -6.99 -31.65 -3.54
CA LEU A 130 -7.95 -32.67 -3.93
C LEU A 130 -9.29 -32.08 -4.37
N THR A 131 -9.81 -31.18 -3.55
CA THR A 131 -11.14 -30.58 -3.81
C THR A 131 -11.29 -29.25 -3.09
N LYS A 132 -12.14 -28.38 -3.63
CA LYS A 132 -12.61 -27.17 -2.97
C LYS A 132 -13.80 -27.52 -2.09
N ILE A 133 -13.65 -27.35 -0.78
CA ILE A 133 -14.67 -27.71 0.22
C ILE A 133 -15.70 -26.60 0.39
N ALA A 134 -15.23 -25.35 0.48
CA ALA A 134 -16.06 -24.18 0.67
C ALA A 134 -15.45 -22.94 -0.01
N SER A 135 -16.29 -21.97 -0.31
CA SER A 135 -15.89 -20.69 -0.90
C SER A 135 -16.78 -19.58 -0.37
N VAL A 136 -16.16 -18.50 0.07
CA VAL A 136 -16.83 -17.25 0.40
C VAL A 136 -16.30 -16.19 -0.56
N PRO A 137 -17.15 -15.58 -1.42
CA PRO A 137 -16.68 -14.59 -2.37
C PRO A 137 -16.25 -13.31 -1.66
N ALA A 138 -15.20 -12.66 -2.16
CA ALA A 138 -14.80 -11.34 -1.73
C ALA A 138 -15.88 -10.31 -2.06
N GLN A 139 -16.11 -9.34 -1.17
CA GLN A 139 -16.98 -8.20 -1.42
C GLN A 139 -16.10 -6.97 -1.74
N PRO A 140 -16.34 -6.29 -2.86
CA PRO A 140 -15.53 -5.13 -3.24
C PRO A 140 -15.75 -3.98 -2.26
N ALA A 141 -14.72 -3.13 -2.13
CA ALA A 141 -14.78 -1.87 -1.43
C ALA A 141 -15.86 -0.95 -2.04
N GLN A 142 -16.42 -0.10 -1.21
CA GLN A 142 -17.40 0.91 -1.60
C GLN A 142 -16.77 2.30 -1.57
N SER A 143 -17.28 3.21 -2.40
CA SER A 143 -16.86 4.60 -2.40
C SER A 143 -17.66 5.42 -1.39
N ILE A 144 -16.98 6.34 -0.70
CA ILE A 144 -17.62 7.34 0.16
C ILE A 144 -17.63 8.66 -0.58
N TYR A 145 -18.80 9.26 -0.70
CA TYR A 145 -19.01 10.56 -1.33
C TYR A 145 -19.13 11.63 -0.25
N THR A 146 -18.41 12.73 -0.43
CA THR A 146 -18.43 13.87 0.50
C THR A 146 -18.96 15.12 -0.20
N THR A 147 -19.38 16.11 0.57
CA THR A 147 -19.75 17.44 0.07
C THR A 147 -18.57 18.39 -0.08
N ILE A 148 -17.35 17.92 0.17
CA ILE A 148 -16.13 18.73 0.05
C ILE A 148 -15.89 19.05 -1.42
N ASN A 149 -15.81 20.33 -1.76
CA ASN A 149 -15.36 20.77 -3.07
C ASN A 149 -13.83 20.74 -3.12
N SER A 150 -13.27 19.76 -3.81
CA SER A 150 -11.81 19.54 -3.86
C SER A 150 -11.04 20.76 -4.42
N ALA A 151 -11.54 21.35 -5.51
CA ALA A 151 -10.88 22.50 -6.14
C ALA A 151 -10.85 23.72 -5.22
N TYR A 152 -11.93 23.96 -4.47
CA TYR A 152 -12.01 25.04 -3.51
C TYR A 152 -11.10 24.78 -2.31
N GLN A 153 -11.15 23.57 -1.76
CA GLN A 153 -10.29 23.14 -0.66
C GLN A 153 -8.79 23.27 -1.02
N TYR A 154 -8.42 22.83 -2.22
CA TYR A 154 -7.04 22.96 -2.70
C TYR A 154 -6.57 24.41 -2.73
N ARG A 155 -7.38 25.33 -3.27
CA ARG A 155 -7.05 26.77 -3.29
C ARG A 155 -6.89 27.36 -1.89
N LEU A 156 -7.75 26.96 -0.95
CA LEU A 156 -7.63 27.39 0.44
C LEU A 156 -6.32 26.88 1.07
N GLN A 157 -5.98 25.62 0.86
CA GLN A 157 -4.73 25.04 1.37
C GLN A 157 -3.50 25.76 0.79
N GLN A 158 -3.49 26.06 -0.51
CA GLN A 158 -2.40 26.81 -1.13
C GLN A 158 -2.26 28.22 -0.56
N SER A 159 -3.37 28.90 -0.32
CA SER A 159 -3.36 30.26 0.29
C SER A 159 -2.86 30.27 1.74
N PHE A 160 -2.78 29.08 2.37
CA PHE A 160 -2.46 28.92 3.79
C PHE A 160 -1.14 28.21 4.05
N SER A 161 -0.40 27.86 2.99
CA SER A 161 0.80 27.00 3.05
C SER A 161 1.87 27.49 4.03
N ASP A 162 1.99 28.80 4.22
CA ASP A 162 3.03 29.42 5.06
C ASP A 162 2.50 29.95 6.40
N MET A 163 1.26 29.61 6.76
CA MET A 163 0.59 30.14 7.95
C MET A 163 0.15 29.00 8.88
N ILE A 164 0.16 29.27 10.19
CA ILE A 164 -0.42 28.39 11.20
C ILE A 164 -1.75 29.00 11.64
N GLY A 165 -2.87 28.29 11.44
CA GLY A 165 -4.19 28.80 11.79
C GLY A 165 -5.32 27.90 11.30
N ALA A 166 -6.53 28.48 11.24
CA ALA A 166 -7.72 27.83 10.70
C ALA A 166 -8.50 28.80 9.82
N ILE A 167 -9.11 28.28 8.75
CA ILE A 167 -10.01 29.03 7.88
C ILE A 167 -11.42 28.47 8.07
N VAL A 168 -12.37 29.38 8.28
CA VAL A 168 -13.81 29.10 8.27
C VAL A 168 -14.43 29.89 7.15
N VAL A 169 -15.20 29.24 6.30
CA VAL A 169 -15.95 29.85 5.21
C VAL A 169 -17.44 29.67 5.49
N MET A 170 -18.16 30.76 5.50
CA MET A 170 -19.61 30.79 5.74
C MET A 170 -20.34 31.31 4.49
#